data_004ae88a486337889efae40224f1a7d0
#
_entry.id   004ae88a486337889efae40224f1a7d0
#
_cell.length_a   1.000
_cell.length_b   1.000
_cell.length_c   1.000
_cell.angle_alpha   90.00
_cell.angle_beta   90.00
_cell.angle_gamma   90.00
#
_symmetry.space_group_name_H-M   'P 1'
#
loop_
_entity.id
_entity.type
_entity.pdbx_description
1 polymer ?
#
loop_
_entity_poly.entity_id
_entity_poly.type
_entity_poly.pdbx_seq_one_letter_code
_entity_poly.pdbx_strand_id
1 'polypeptide(L)'
;MSVIASAYYNKFDTLTHDEIDTAADHFNSISIKGYINEEAIIKLFSELGQKVDKEQATKYIGEYDSDKDGVLDFNNFLKILVDEKAGKKSDFSDSLKKHRSLIKTKGKGGAERSYAQEEVSGFVNHINSELKDDEDLKNILPINPDNDELFRKLGDGLLLCKMVNMASEGTIDERVISKGKKLNTYSMAQNIDLALNSAKSIGISTINIGNTDIRDGTVHLVLGLTWQLVRMSLLKTVNLTNHPELFRLLKPGETLQDLLKLSPEQILLRWLNYHLEHAGSKRTATNFTTDLSDSEILTTVLHQVAKDECTMAPMRESDLMKRAELMLQEADKIECRKFAGPREIVNGNQRLNLAFVATIFNTRPGLEALSEKELAALDEALFAAAGERIERQFCLWMNSCGVEPFVNELYSGISDGLVLLQMLDKIEPGCVDWKKVNKTKLNKFKAVENCNLVIEIGKKLQFSLVGISGADINAGNKKLCLALLWQMMRYDYLKTFKKLGHGALIKDEQIIEWANGITGSVCTIKSFTDEQIKNSKPLLHLIDLLKPDTVDWTIFEESEDEKVLARNARYVLSMVRKFGGTVYALPEDILECNKKMVMTVYASLMILQ
;
A
#
# COMPACT_ATOMS: atom_id res chain seq x y z
N MET A 1 19.39 15.86 27.81
CA MET A 1 19.70 16.66 26.61
C MET A 1 19.86 15.68 25.46
N SER A 2 19.26 15.97 24.31
CA SER A 2 19.47 15.15 23.12
C SER A 2 20.86 15.40 22.56
N VAL A 3 21.53 14.33 22.11
CA VAL A 3 22.84 14.43 21.47
C VAL A 3 22.70 15.01 20.05
N ILE A 4 23.59 15.91 19.69
CA ILE A 4 23.67 16.49 18.34
C ILE A 4 24.74 15.70 17.56
N ALA A 5 24.31 14.86 16.64
CA ALA A 5 25.15 13.94 15.86
C ALA A 5 26.29 14.65 15.09
N SER A 6 25.99 15.82 14.51
CA SER A 6 26.96 16.59 13.71
C SER A 6 28.26 16.96 14.45
N ALA A 7 28.25 17.00 15.79
CA ALA A 7 29.44 17.25 16.60
C ALA A 7 30.45 16.07 16.56
N TYR A 8 30.04 14.91 16.03
CA TYR A 8 30.83 13.67 16.03
C TYR A 8 31.27 13.21 14.62
N TYR A 9 30.81 13.87 13.53
CA TYR A 9 31.09 13.45 12.16
C TYR A 9 32.59 13.31 11.83
N ASN A 10 33.42 14.11 12.44
CA ASN A 10 34.89 14.10 12.20
C ASN A 10 35.66 13.35 13.29
N LYS A 11 34.99 12.64 14.20
CA LYS A 11 35.65 11.92 15.31
C LYS A 11 35.81 10.43 15.06
N PHE A 12 35.03 9.85 14.13
CA PHE A 12 34.97 8.42 13.84
C PHE A 12 35.05 8.18 12.33
N ASP A 13 36.26 8.10 11.79
CA ASP A 13 36.50 7.92 10.34
C ASP A 13 35.94 6.60 9.76
N THR A 14 35.65 5.62 10.61
CA THR A 14 35.11 4.32 10.22
C THR A 14 33.58 4.31 10.11
N LEU A 15 32.91 5.37 10.58
CA LEU A 15 31.44 5.53 10.53
C LEU A 15 31.07 6.64 9.53
N THR A 16 30.05 6.40 8.74
CA THR A 16 29.46 7.44 7.87
C THR A 16 28.63 8.43 8.70
N HIS A 17 28.38 9.63 8.16
CA HIS A 17 27.50 10.61 8.82
C HIS A 17 26.12 10.03 9.14
N ASP A 18 25.54 9.26 8.21
CA ASP A 18 24.23 8.60 8.39
C ASP A 18 24.26 7.53 9.50
N GLU A 19 25.36 6.80 9.65
CA GLU A 19 25.54 5.85 10.74
C GLU A 19 25.62 6.56 12.10
N ILE A 20 26.26 7.74 12.15
CA ILE A 20 26.34 8.57 13.37
C ILE A 20 24.98 9.18 13.71
N ASP A 21 24.20 9.65 12.72
CA ASP A 21 22.85 10.18 12.91
C ASP A 21 21.92 9.09 13.45
N THR A 22 21.92 7.91 12.82
CA THR A 22 21.14 6.76 13.29
C THR A 22 21.54 6.31 14.70
N ALA A 23 22.83 6.37 15.00
CA ALA A 23 23.33 6.09 16.34
C ALA A 23 22.85 7.10 17.37
N ALA A 24 22.80 8.38 17.02
CA ALA A 24 22.32 9.44 17.91
C ALA A 24 20.82 9.25 18.22
N ASP A 25 20.02 8.90 17.23
CA ASP A 25 18.58 8.62 17.43
C ASP A 25 18.39 7.40 18.35
N HIS A 26 19.12 6.33 18.11
CA HIS A 26 19.06 5.14 18.97
C HIS A 26 19.55 5.44 20.39
N PHE A 27 20.69 6.13 20.53
CA PHE A 27 21.21 6.55 21.83
C PHE A 27 20.20 7.44 22.58
N ASN A 28 19.62 8.43 21.91
CA ASN A 28 18.61 9.33 22.50
C ASN A 28 17.35 8.55 22.94
N SER A 29 16.98 7.46 22.25
CA SER A 29 15.82 6.65 22.61
C SER A 29 16.01 5.81 23.89
N ILE A 30 17.25 5.39 24.18
CA ILE A 30 17.58 4.54 25.33
C ILE A 30 18.24 5.31 26.49
N SER A 31 18.83 6.49 26.22
CA SER A 31 19.56 7.27 27.24
C SER A 31 18.60 7.93 28.25
N ILE A 32 19.04 8.03 29.49
CA ILE A 32 18.38 8.77 30.55
C ILE A 32 19.24 10.00 30.87
N LYS A 33 18.66 11.19 30.69
CA LYS A 33 19.35 12.48 30.87
C LYS A 33 20.62 12.68 30.01
N GLY A 34 20.71 11.96 28.87
CA GLY A 34 21.84 12.06 27.96
C GLY A 34 22.99 11.07 28.22
N TYR A 35 22.77 10.07 29.05
CA TYR A 35 23.71 9.00 29.37
C TYR A 35 23.00 7.65 29.43
N ILE A 36 23.71 6.56 29.10
CA ILE A 36 23.25 5.20 29.34
C ILE A 36 23.85 4.76 30.68
N ASN A 37 23.01 4.74 31.70
CA ASN A 37 23.32 4.29 33.06
C ASN A 37 22.72 2.89 33.30
N GLU A 38 22.91 2.33 34.50
CA GLU A 38 22.38 1.02 34.88
C GLU A 38 20.86 0.91 34.67
N GLU A 39 20.11 1.97 34.98
CA GLU A 39 18.65 2.02 34.81
C GLU A 39 18.25 1.94 33.32
N ALA A 40 18.98 2.63 32.45
CA ALA A 40 18.79 2.59 31.00
C ALA A 40 19.05 1.19 30.43
N ILE A 41 20.10 0.51 30.90
CA ILE A 41 20.43 -0.88 30.49
C ILE A 41 19.35 -1.85 30.98
N ILE A 42 18.95 -1.80 32.23
CA ILE A 42 17.89 -2.65 32.79
C ILE A 42 16.59 -2.49 32.00
N LYS A 43 16.24 -1.24 31.68
CA LYS A 43 15.07 -0.93 30.85
C LYS A 43 15.18 -1.53 29.45
N LEU A 44 16.32 -1.35 28.77
CA LEU A 44 16.58 -1.90 27.42
C LEU A 44 16.42 -3.43 27.40
N PHE A 45 17.01 -4.13 28.36
CA PHE A 45 16.90 -5.59 28.44
C PHE A 45 15.48 -6.04 28.79
N SER A 46 14.76 -5.29 29.64
CA SER A 46 13.35 -5.55 29.94
C SER A 46 12.48 -5.44 28.68
N GLU A 47 12.77 -4.48 27.81
CA GLU A 47 12.07 -4.31 26.51
C GLU A 47 12.36 -5.45 25.54
N LEU A 48 13.52 -6.12 25.69
CA LEU A 48 13.87 -7.35 24.96
C LEU A 48 13.31 -8.63 25.59
N GLY A 49 12.50 -8.51 26.65
CA GLY A 49 11.98 -9.66 27.38
C GLY A 49 13.02 -10.40 28.24
N GLN A 50 14.16 -9.76 28.52
CA GLN A 50 15.28 -10.31 29.30
C GLN A 50 15.35 -9.61 30.66
N LYS A 51 15.78 -10.35 31.70
CA LYS A 51 16.01 -9.77 33.01
C LYS A 51 17.51 -9.63 33.25
N VAL A 52 17.93 -8.41 33.53
CA VAL A 52 19.30 -8.04 33.90
C VAL A 52 19.23 -7.36 35.26
N ASP A 53 20.05 -7.78 36.20
CA ASP A 53 20.18 -7.13 37.50
C ASP A 53 21.18 -5.97 37.44
N LYS A 54 21.29 -5.26 38.56
CA LYS A 54 22.13 -4.06 38.64
C LYS A 54 23.61 -4.39 38.47
N GLU A 55 24.07 -5.52 38.98
CA GLU A 55 25.46 -5.96 38.91
C GLU A 55 25.87 -6.29 37.46
N GLN A 56 25.00 -6.97 36.74
CA GLN A 56 25.18 -7.20 35.29
C GLN A 56 25.16 -5.93 34.47
N ALA A 57 24.27 -4.98 34.80
CA ALA A 57 24.21 -3.69 34.12
C ALA A 57 25.50 -2.88 34.33
N THR A 58 26.03 -2.83 35.54
CA THR A 58 27.32 -2.22 35.85
C THR A 58 28.48 -2.87 35.08
N LYS A 59 28.45 -4.18 34.91
CA LYS A 59 29.45 -4.93 34.12
C LYS A 59 29.41 -4.47 32.63
N TYR A 60 28.22 -4.37 32.03
CA TYR A 60 28.08 -3.92 30.66
C TYR A 60 28.55 -2.47 30.46
N ILE A 61 28.31 -1.58 31.42
CA ILE A 61 28.87 -0.22 31.40
C ILE A 61 30.41 -0.29 31.40
N GLY A 62 30.99 -1.07 32.33
CA GLY A 62 32.44 -1.20 32.49
C GLY A 62 33.16 -1.74 31.24
N GLU A 63 32.48 -2.43 30.34
CA GLU A 63 33.08 -2.92 29.09
C GLU A 63 33.44 -1.77 28.12
N TYR A 64 32.70 -0.66 28.17
CA TYR A 64 32.83 0.46 27.20
C TYR A 64 33.05 1.84 27.84
N ASP A 65 32.94 1.93 29.15
CA ASP A 65 33.20 3.14 29.93
C ASP A 65 34.72 3.41 30.01
N SER A 66 35.22 4.26 29.11
CA SER A 66 36.66 4.53 28.97
C SER A 66 37.20 5.50 30.01
N ASP A 67 36.38 6.40 30.52
CA ASP A 67 36.73 7.44 31.48
C ASP A 67 36.36 7.11 32.93
N LYS A 68 35.69 5.95 33.11
CA LYS A 68 35.34 5.37 34.40
C LYS A 68 34.42 6.26 35.24
N ASP A 69 33.51 6.99 34.59
CA ASP A 69 32.54 7.84 35.28
C ASP A 69 31.24 7.07 35.66
N GLY A 70 31.13 5.79 35.28
CA GLY A 70 30.03 4.89 35.64
C GLY A 70 28.82 5.00 34.70
N VAL A 71 28.95 5.66 33.56
CA VAL A 71 27.91 5.79 32.54
C VAL A 71 28.51 5.73 31.14
N LEU A 72 27.69 5.40 30.13
CA LEU A 72 28.11 5.51 28.73
C LEU A 72 27.57 6.77 28.11
N ASP A 73 28.46 7.63 27.68
CA ASP A 73 28.13 8.80 26.86
C ASP A 73 27.96 8.40 25.39
N PHE A 74 27.63 9.35 24.52
CA PHE A 74 27.46 9.06 23.09
C PHE A 74 28.78 8.66 22.41
N ASN A 75 29.93 9.11 22.91
CA ASN A 75 31.23 8.73 22.40
C ASN A 75 31.57 7.25 22.69
N ASN A 76 31.24 6.80 23.91
CA ASN A 76 31.32 5.37 24.28
C ASN A 76 30.37 4.53 23.42
N PHE A 77 29.16 5.03 23.16
CA PHE A 77 28.18 4.35 22.33
C PHE A 77 28.65 4.19 20.87
N LEU A 78 29.27 5.20 20.28
CA LEU A 78 29.85 5.10 18.94
C LEU A 78 31.02 4.10 18.87
N LYS A 79 31.80 3.95 19.96
CA LYS A 79 32.83 2.91 20.02
C LYS A 79 32.25 1.50 19.96
N ILE A 80 31.10 1.26 20.58
CA ILE A 80 30.40 -0.04 20.48
C ILE A 80 30.09 -0.35 19.02
N LEU A 81 29.60 0.63 18.25
CA LEU A 81 29.29 0.45 16.83
C LEU A 81 30.52 0.23 15.95
N VAL A 82 31.62 0.91 16.26
CA VAL A 82 32.91 0.67 15.57
C VAL A 82 33.39 -0.76 15.83
N ASP A 83 33.29 -1.24 17.07
CA ASP A 83 33.67 -2.60 17.44
C ASP A 83 32.74 -3.65 16.81
N GLU A 84 31.42 -3.40 16.74
CA GLU A 84 30.48 -4.22 15.96
C GLU A 84 30.90 -4.34 14.48
N LYS A 85 31.25 -3.20 13.86
CA LYS A 85 31.68 -3.15 12.45
C LYS A 85 33.00 -3.87 12.21
N ALA A 86 33.86 -3.88 13.21
CA ALA A 86 35.12 -4.64 13.21
C ALA A 86 34.94 -6.14 13.54
N GLY A 87 33.69 -6.62 13.71
CA GLY A 87 33.37 -8.01 14.01
C GLY A 87 33.59 -8.44 15.47
N LYS A 88 33.85 -7.50 16.38
CA LYS A 88 33.89 -7.79 17.82
C LYS A 88 32.47 -7.92 18.35
N LYS A 89 32.21 -8.99 19.10
CA LYS A 89 30.90 -9.29 19.70
C LYS A 89 30.98 -9.22 21.21
N SER A 90 29.99 -8.55 21.82
CA SER A 90 29.71 -8.64 23.25
C SER A 90 28.21 -8.89 23.46
N ASP A 91 27.84 -9.47 24.62
CA ASP A 91 26.42 -9.68 24.95
C ASP A 91 25.63 -8.37 24.94
N PHE A 92 26.27 -7.27 25.30
CA PHE A 92 25.66 -5.95 25.29
C PHE A 92 25.50 -5.41 23.84
N SER A 93 26.51 -5.55 22.99
CA SER A 93 26.41 -5.14 21.58
C SER A 93 25.34 -5.94 20.82
N ASP A 94 25.26 -7.25 21.06
CA ASP A 94 24.23 -8.11 20.48
C ASP A 94 22.81 -7.73 20.97
N SER A 95 22.69 -7.29 22.22
CA SER A 95 21.42 -6.82 22.78
C SER A 95 21.01 -5.44 22.23
N LEU A 96 21.97 -4.53 22.06
CA LEU A 96 21.73 -3.25 21.36
C LEU A 96 21.27 -3.47 19.91
N LYS A 97 21.88 -4.43 19.22
CA LYS A 97 21.49 -4.80 17.86
C LYS A 97 20.06 -5.37 17.81
N LYS A 98 19.72 -6.25 18.76
CA LYS A 98 18.34 -6.77 18.90
C LYS A 98 17.34 -5.65 19.23
N HIS A 99 17.71 -4.72 20.12
CA HIS A 99 16.85 -3.59 20.45
C HIS A 99 16.67 -2.64 19.26
N ARG A 100 17.70 -2.44 18.43
CA ARG A 100 17.63 -1.68 17.18
C ARG A 100 16.68 -2.33 16.18
N SER A 101 16.53 -3.64 16.19
CA SER A 101 15.58 -4.36 15.35
C SER A 101 14.11 -4.20 15.78
N LEU A 102 13.88 -3.69 17.01
CA LEU A 102 12.56 -3.41 17.59
C LEU A 102 12.48 -1.94 18.00
N ILE A 103 12.22 -1.05 17.04
CA ILE A 103 12.06 0.37 17.31
C ILE A 103 10.62 0.67 17.73
N LYS A 104 10.45 1.27 18.90
CA LYS A 104 9.15 1.73 19.42
C LYS A 104 8.87 3.14 18.93
N THR A 105 7.68 3.35 18.39
CA THR A 105 7.22 4.67 17.97
C THR A 105 5.94 5.05 18.72
N LYS A 106 5.81 6.32 19.08
CA LYS A 106 4.56 6.85 19.63
C LYS A 106 3.63 7.23 18.48
N GLY A 107 2.47 6.58 18.41
CA GLY A 107 1.43 6.94 17.46
C GLY A 107 0.66 8.21 17.85
N LYS A 108 -0.07 8.80 16.91
CA LYS A 108 -1.04 9.86 17.23
C LYS A 108 -2.03 9.36 18.30
N GLY A 109 -2.12 10.00 19.43
CA GLY A 109 -2.94 9.56 20.56
C GLY A 109 -2.16 8.90 21.71
N GLY A 110 -0.84 8.87 21.67
CA GLY A 110 0.02 8.40 22.76
C GLY A 110 0.21 6.89 22.86
N ALA A 111 -0.32 6.09 21.91
CA ALA A 111 -0.09 4.65 21.85
C ALA A 111 1.32 4.36 21.30
N GLU A 112 2.10 3.57 22.03
CA GLU A 112 3.38 3.05 21.54
C GLU A 112 3.14 1.92 20.51
N ARG A 113 3.78 2.01 19.34
CA ARG A 113 3.80 0.95 18.33
C ARG A 113 5.24 0.58 18.02
N SER A 114 5.46 -0.71 17.74
CA SER A 114 6.76 -1.24 17.31
C SER A 114 6.66 -1.79 15.91
N TYR A 115 7.75 -1.77 15.17
CA TYR A 115 7.90 -2.44 13.87
C TYR A 115 9.20 -3.24 13.87
N ALA A 116 9.24 -4.29 13.04
CA ALA A 116 10.43 -5.10 12.86
C ALA A 116 11.32 -4.49 11.78
N GLN A 117 12.61 -4.36 12.04
CA GLN A 117 13.60 -3.86 11.07
C GLN A 117 13.64 -4.73 9.82
N GLU A 118 13.35 -6.01 9.95
CA GLU A 118 13.30 -6.97 8.85
C GLU A 118 12.21 -6.62 7.81
N GLU A 119 11.07 -6.06 8.25
CA GLU A 119 10.05 -5.56 7.32
C GLU A 119 10.58 -4.37 6.52
N VAL A 120 11.23 -3.41 7.18
CA VAL A 120 11.86 -2.27 6.51
C VAL A 120 12.89 -2.74 5.49
N SER A 121 13.80 -3.64 5.90
CA SER A 121 14.86 -4.17 5.03
C SER A 121 14.28 -4.89 3.81
N GLY A 122 13.25 -5.72 3.99
CA GLY A 122 12.57 -6.43 2.90
C GLY A 122 11.93 -5.46 1.88
N PHE A 123 11.24 -4.44 2.38
CA PHE A 123 10.57 -3.46 1.51
C PHE A 123 11.57 -2.56 0.79
N VAL A 124 12.61 -2.10 1.47
CA VAL A 124 13.67 -1.27 0.89
C VAL A 124 14.42 -2.02 -0.21
N ASN A 125 14.77 -3.29 0.01
CA ASN A 125 15.42 -4.10 -1.02
C ASN A 125 14.55 -4.26 -2.27
N HIS A 126 13.23 -4.43 -2.10
CA HIS A 126 12.31 -4.47 -3.23
C HIS A 126 12.26 -3.14 -3.98
N ILE A 127 12.11 -2.01 -3.25
CA ILE A 127 12.09 -0.66 -3.85
C ILE A 127 13.39 -0.40 -4.61
N ASN A 128 14.55 -0.70 -4.01
CA ASN A 128 15.85 -0.54 -4.66
C ASN A 128 15.96 -1.39 -5.94
N SER A 129 15.43 -2.61 -5.93
CA SER A 129 15.46 -3.51 -7.11
C SER A 129 14.56 -3.01 -8.23
N GLU A 130 13.33 -2.64 -7.93
CA GLU A 130 12.32 -2.24 -8.92
C GLU A 130 12.61 -0.87 -9.54
N LEU A 131 13.17 0.06 -8.75
CA LEU A 131 13.38 1.46 -9.17
C LEU A 131 14.84 1.80 -9.49
N LYS A 132 15.74 0.82 -9.54
CA LYS A 132 17.20 1.01 -9.74
C LYS A 132 17.58 1.80 -10.99
N ASP A 133 16.77 1.68 -12.05
CA ASP A 133 17.03 2.27 -13.36
C ASP A 133 16.31 3.63 -13.56
N ASP A 134 15.59 4.12 -12.53
CA ASP A 134 14.90 5.41 -12.61
C ASP A 134 15.89 6.58 -12.52
N GLU A 135 15.94 7.36 -13.60
CA GLU A 135 16.88 8.50 -13.74
C GLU A 135 16.68 9.60 -12.67
N ASP A 136 15.43 9.81 -12.24
CA ASP A 136 15.11 10.84 -11.24
C ASP A 136 15.57 10.43 -9.83
N LEU A 137 15.73 9.13 -9.60
CA LEU A 137 16.09 8.56 -8.29
C LEU A 137 17.58 8.28 -8.11
N LYS A 138 18.45 8.60 -9.07
CA LYS A 138 19.92 8.34 -9.01
C LYS A 138 20.62 8.89 -7.76
N ASN A 139 20.11 9.98 -7.17
CA ASN A 139 20.66 10.59 -5.96
C ASN A 139 19.95 10.11 -4.67
N ILE A 140 18.93 9.27 -4.79
CA ILE A 140 18.13 8.75 -3.69
C ILE A 140 18.44 7.27 -3.48
N LEU A 141 18.56 6.52 -4.56
CA LEU A 141 18.82 5.07 -4.56
C LEU A 141 20.33 4.77 -4.69
N PRO A 142 20.79 3.66 -4.10
CA PRO A 142 20.03 2.76 -3.26
C PRO A 142 19.78 3.34 -1.85
N ILE A 143 18.62 3.03 -1.27
CA ILE A 143 18.32 3.31 0.15
C ILE A 143 19.00 2.22 0.98
N ASN A 144 19.57 2.59 2.12
CA ASN A 144 20.14 1.61 3.05
C ASN A 144 19.01 0.84 3.77
N PRO A 145 18.96 -0.51 3.62
CA PRO A 145 17.91 -1.32 4.23
C PRO A 145 18.06 -1.50 5.75
N ASP A 146 19.21 -1.15 6.35
CA ASP A 146 19.54 -1.44 7.73
C ASP A 146 19.33 -0.25 8.68
N ASN A 147 18.76 0.85 8.18
CA ASN A 147 18.51 2.06 8.97
C ASN A 147 17.18 2.73 8.60
N ASP A 148 16.92 3.91 9.18
CA ASP A 148 15.67 4.67 9.01
C ASP A 148 15.66 5.57 7.76
N GLU A 149 16.56 5.33 6.80
CA GLU A 149 16.72 6.18 5.62
C GLU A 149 15.46 6.23 4.76
N LEU A 150 14.71 5.14 4.66
CA LEU A 150 13.42 5.07 3.95
C LEU A 150 12.49 6.21 4.36
N PHE A 151 12.32 6.41 5.67
CA PHE A 151 11.36 7.37 6.21
C PHE A 151 11.74 8.82 5.88
N ARG A 152 13.04 9.10 5.80
CA ARG A 152 13.56 10.43 5.43
C ARG A 152 13.47 10.67 3.91
N LYS A 153 13.77 9.65 3.11
CA LYS A 153 13.79 9.77 1.63
C LYS A 153 12.39 9.90 1.02
N LEU A 154 11.35 9.52 1.75
CA LEU A 154 9.96 9.73 1.33
C LEU A 154 9.46 11.16 1.60
N GLY A 155 10.18 11.94 2.44
CA GLY A 155 9.71 13.24 2.94
C GLY A 155 9.55 14.34 1.89
N ASP A 156 10.16 14.25 0.71
CA ASP A 156 9.97 15.19 -0.40
C ASP A 156 8.90 14.75 -1.41
N GLY A 157 8.36 13.54 -1.24
CA GLY A 157 7.30 12.95 -2.05
C GLY A 157 7.74 12.40 -3.40
N LEU A 158 8.96 12.66 -3.89
CA LEU A 158 9.43 12.16 -5.20
C LEU A 158 9.46 10.64 -5.24
N LEU A 159 10.16 10.02 -4.27
CA LEU A 159 10.22 8.56 -4.17
C LEU A 159 8.83 7.96 -4.02
N LEU A 160 7.94 8.58 -3.23
CA LEU A 160 6.58 8.09 -3.02
C LEU A 160 5.76 8.10 -4.31
N CYS A 161 5.87 9.16 -5.14
CA CYS A 161 5.25 9.20 -6.47
C CYS A 161 5.72 8.05 -7.37
N LYS A 162 7.03 7.78 -7.38
CA LYS A 162 7.61 6.68 -8.16
C LYS A 162 7.15 5.31 -7.65
N MET A 163 7.00 5.14 -6.34
CA MET A 163 6.44 3.92 -5.74
C MET A 163 4.96 3.71 -6.10
N VAL A 164 4.17 4.77 -6.28
CA VAL A 164 2.81 4.66 -6.79
C VAL A 164 2.81 4.15 -8.23
N ASN A 165 3.68 4.67 -9.09
CA ASN A 165 3.83 4.18 -10.47
C ASN A 165 4.44 2.75 -10.52
N MET A 166 5.30 2.37 -9.58
CA MET A 166 5.79 0.98 -9.41
C MET A 166 4.62 0.03 -9.11
N ALA A 167 3.70 0.44 -8.25
CA ALA A 167 2.53 -0.35 -7.89
C ALA A 167 1.50 -0.44 -9.05
N SER A 168 1.29 0.67 -9.76
CA SER A 168 0.37 0.77 -10.92
C SER A 168 0.90 1.76 -11.93
N GLU A 169 1.45 1.23 -13.03
CA GLU A 169 2.11 2.02 -14.08
C GLU A 169 1.19 3.11 -14.66
N GLY A 170 1.76 4.30 -14.86
CA GLY A 170 1.07 5.43 -15.48
C GLY A 170 -0.04 6.07 -14.63
N THR A 171 -0.14 5.75 -13.34
CA THR A 171 -1.11 6.37 -12.43
C THR A 171 -0.81 7.86 -12.23
N ILE A 172 0.47 8.21 -12.12
CA ILE A 172 0.96 9.59 -12.03
C ILE A 172 1.66 9.94 -13.34
N ASP A 173 1.29 11.08 -13.91
CA ASP A 173 2.08 11.68 -14.99
C ASP A 173 3.37 12.26 -14.40
N GLU A 174 4.50 11.70 -14.77
CA GLU A 174 5.79 12.07 -14.17
C GLU A 174 6.23 13.50 -14.47
N ARG A 175 5.63 14.14 -15.50
CA ARG A 175 5.86 15.54 -15.84
C ARG A 175 5.29 16.49 -14.78
N VAL A 176 4.32 16.02 -13.97
CA VAL A 176 3.68 16.79 -12.88
C VAL A 176 4.53 16.78 -11.60
N ILE A 177 5.43 15.80 -11.44
CA ILE A 177 6.25 15.66 -10.24
C ILE A 177 7.27 16.80 -10.18
N SER A 178 7.28 17.52 -9.07
CA SER A 178 8.31 18.54 -8.82
C SER A 178 9.64 17.86 -8.54
N LYS A 179 10.66 18.15 -9.36
CA LYS A 179 12.00 17.54 -9.33
C LYS A 179 13.05 18.61 -9.05
N GLY A 180 14.15 18.25 -8.40
CA GLY A 180 15.27 19.15 -8.18
C GLY A 180 16.05 18.88 -6.91
N LYS A 181 17.29 19.41 -6.83
CA LYS A 181 18.18 19.18 -5.67
C LYS A 181 17.71 19.84 -4.37
N LYS A 182 16.90 20.91 -4.46
CA LYS A 182 16.31 21.59 -3.29
C LYS A 182 14.88 22.00 -3.63
N LEU A 183 13.93 21.14 -3.29
CA LEU A 183 12.53 21.48 -3.34
C LEU A 183 12.18 22.40 -2.16
N ASN A 184 11.33 23.39 -2.40
CA ASN A 184 10.75 24.16 -1.30
C ASN A 184 9.64 23.35 -0.60
N THR A 185 9.27 23.76 0.60
CA THR A 185 8.27 23.05 1.42
C THR A 185 6.92 22.91 0.70
N TYR A 186 6.56 23.87 -0.13
CA TYR A 186 5.31 23.83 -0.90
C TYR A 186 5.35 22.75 -1.98
N SER A 187 6.44 22.68 -2.76
CA SER A 187 6.62 21.65 -3.80
C SER A 187 6.72 20.24 -3.23
N MET A 188 7.37 20.08 -2.06
CA MET A 188 7.38 18.80 -1.32
C MET A 188 5.96 18.39 -0.92
N ALA A 189 5.20 19.33 -0.34
CA ALA A 189 3.81 19.08 0.05
C ALA A 189 2.95 18.66 -1.14
N GLN A 190 3.09 19.32 -2.28
CA GLN A 190 2.38 18.99 -3.51
C GLN A 190 2.75 17.59 -4.05
N ASN A 191 4.01 17.18 -4.00
CA ASN A 191 4.41 15.83 -4.38
C ASN A 191 3.78 14.78 -3.46
N ILE A 192 3.77 15.03 -2.15
CA ILE A 192 3.15 14.11 -1.18
C ILE A 192 1.63 14.01 -1.44
N ASP A 193 0.95 15.14 -1.64
CA ASP A 193 -0.49 15.15 -1.95
C ASP A 193 -0.79 14.42 -3.26
N LEU A 194 0.02 14.66 -4.29
CA LEU A 194 -0.05 13.91 -5.56
C LEU A 194 0.06 12.41 -5.32
N ALA A 195 1.06 11.97 -4.56
CA ALA A 195 1.28 10.56 -4.28
C ALA A 195 0.13 9.93 -3.46
N LEU A 196 -0.32 10.60 -2.39
CA LEU A 196 -1.40 10.11 -1.53
C LEU A 196 -2.74 10.01 -2.28
N ASN A 197 -3.11 11.04 -3.07
CA ASN A 197 -4.35 11.03 -3.83
C ASN A 197 -4.29 10.05 -5.01
N SER A 198 -3.11 9.86 -5.60
CA SER A 198 -2.89 8.84 -6.62
C SER A 198 -2.94 7.42 -6.03
N ALA A 199 -2.38 7.20 -4.84
CA ALA A 199 -2.51 5.93 -4.12
C ALA A 199 -3.98 5.59 -3.83
N LYS A 200 -4.79 6.57 -3.39
CA LYS A 200 -6.26 6.37 -3.25
C LYS A 200 -6.91 5.96 -4.57
N SER A 201 -6.54 6.60 -5.67
CA SER A 201 -7.16 6.31 -6.98
C SER A 201 -6.91 4.89 -7.47
N ILE A 202 -5.91 4.20 -6.95
CA ILE A 202 -5.62 2.78 -7.21
C ILE A 202 -6.07 1.85 -6.08
N GLY A 203 -6.90 2.34 -5.15
CA GLY A 203 -7.54 1.53 -4.10
C GLY A 203 -6.73 1.38 -2.82
N ILE A 204 -5.62 2.11 -2.65
CA ILE A 204 -4.82 2.09 -1.42
C ILE A 204 -5.47 2.98 -0.37
N SER A 205 -5.64 2.46 0.83
CA SER A 205 -6.16 3.23 1.95
C SER A 205 -5.08 4.14 2.55
N THR A 206 -5.34 5.44 2.53
CA THR A 206 -4.50 6.45 3.19
C THR A 206 -5.20 7.10 4.37
N ILE A 207 -6.12 6.37 5.01
CA ILE A 207 -6.88 6.85 6.18
C ILE A 207 -5.90 7.21 7.30
N ASN A 208 -6.07 8.40 7.88
CA ASN A 208 -5.20 8.95 8.92
C ASN A 208 -3.74 9.17 8.50
N ILE A 209 -3.43 9.17 7.21
CA ILE A 209 -2.12 9.54 6.68
C ILE A 209 -2.24 10.88 5.98
N GLY A 210 -1.57 11.89 6.51
CA GLY A 210 -1.51 13.23 5.94
C GLY A 210 -0.11 13.59 5.44
N ASN A 211 -0.03 14.73 4.79
CA ASN A 211 1.22 15.28 4.26
C ASN A 211 2.31 15.40 5.35
N THR A 212 1.95 15.90 6.53
CA THR A 212 2.87 16.02 7.67
C THR A 212 3.41 14.68 8.15
N ASP A 213 2.61 13.62 8.11
CA ASP A 213 3.04 12.30 8.55
C ASP A 213 4.12 11.71 7.65
N ILE A 214 4.02 11.94 6.33
CA ILE A 214 5.03 11.50 5.35
C ILE A 214 6.29 12.36 5.48
N ARG A 215 6.13 13.70 5.51
CA ARG A 215 7.26 14.63 5.61
C ARG A 215 8.07 14.41 6.89
N ASP A 216 7.39 14.20 8.01
CA ASP A 216 8.01 14.04 9.32
C ASP A 216 8.43 12.56 9.59
N GLY A 217 8.19 11.66 8.62
CA GLY A 217 8.60 10.26 8.68
C GLY A 217 7.90 9.47 9.79
N THR A 218 6.58 9.69 10.01
CA THR A 218 5.81 8.97 11.04
C THR A 218 5.81 7.46 10.75
N VAL A 219 6.73 6.74 11.38
CA VAL A 219 7.19 5.40 11.01
C VAL A 219 6.07 4.41 10.73
N HIS A 220 5.11 4.23 11.64
CA HIS A 220 4.05 3.24 11.49
C HIS A 220 3.07 3.56 10.35
N LEU A 221 2.86 4.85 10.02
CA LEU A 221 2.00 5.28 8.92
C LEU A 221 2.72 5.11 7.58
N VAL A 222 3.99 5.57 7.53
CA VAL A 222 4.84 5.43 6.34
C VAL A 222 5.05 3.96 6.00
N LEU A 223 5.37 3.11 6.99
CA LEU A 223 5.59 1.68 6.77
C LEU A 223 4.30 0.97 6.32
N GLY A 224 3.15 1.36 6.88
CA GLY A 224 1.85 0.84 6.47
C GLY A 224 1.51 1.19 5.01
N LEU A 225 1.80 2.41 4.58
CA LEU A 225 1.63 2.84 3.19
C LEU A 225 2.63 2.13 2.26
N THR A 226 3.90 2.08 2.66
CA THR A 226 4.96 1.37 1.93
C THR A 226 4.58 -0.09 1.69
N TRP A 227 4.10 -0.78 2.74
CA TRP A 227 3.64 -2.15 2.59
C TRP A 227 2.51 -2.30 1.55
N GLN A 228 1.50 -1.42 1.58
CA GLN A 228 0.41 -1.48 0.62
C GLN A 228 0.90 -1.32 -0.83
N LEU A 229 1.85 -0.41 -1.08
CA LEU A 229 2.45 -0.19 -2.40
C LEU A 229 3.31 -1.38 -2.84
N VAL A 230 4.18 -1.89 -1.97
CA VAL A 230 5.02 -3.07 -2.22
C VAL A 230 4.15 -4.31 -2.48
N ARG A 231 3.12 -4.54 -1.64
CA ARG A 231 2.17 -5.65 -1.83
C ARG A 231 1.48 -5.56 -3.20
N MET A 232 1.00 -4.37 -3.58
CA MET A 232 0.35 -4.18 -4.88
C MET A 232 1.33 -4.45 -6.03
N SER A 233 2.57 -3.97 -5.94
CA SER A 233 3.63 -4.23 -6.94
C SER A 233 3.91 -5.73 -7.09
N LEU A 234 4.01 -6.48 -5.98
CA LEU A 234 4.27 -7.92 -5.98
C LEU A 234 3.11 -8.74 -6.54
N LEU A 235 1.88 -8.31 -6.27
CA LEU A 235 0.68 -9.07 -6.62
C LEU A 235 0.06 -8.67 -7.97
N LYS A 236 0.53 -7.58 -8.60
CA LYS A 236 -0.02 -7.08 -9.89
C LYS A 236 0.03 -8.10 -11.02
N THR A 237 0.97 -9.04 -10.97
CA THR A 237 1.14 -10.10 -11.97
C THR A 237 0.36 -11.38 -11.65
N VAL A 238 -0.13 -11.56 -10.40
CA VAL A 238 -0.85 -12.76 -9.95
C VAL A 238 -2.29 -12.75 -10.48
N ASN A 239 -2.45 -12.92 -11.78
CA ASN A 239 -3.73 -12.96 -12.48
C ASN A 239 -3.62 -13.73 -13.80
N LEU A 240 -4.77 -14.12 -14.34
CA LEU A 240 -4.85 -14.93 -15.59
C LEU A 240 -4.38 -14.19 -16.85
N THR A 241 -4.36 -12.87 -16.84
CA THR A 241 -3.85 -12.11 -17.99
C THR A 241 -2.32 -12.21 -18.09
N ASN A 242 -1.63 -12.13 -16.96
CA ASN A 242 -0.17 -12.24 -16.91
C ASN A 242 0.31 -13.71 -16.84
N HIS A 243 -0.49 -14.57 -16.21
CA HIS A 243 -0.21 -15.98 -15.99
C HIS A 243 -1.41 -16.84 -16.42
N PRO A 244 -1.62 -17.08 -17.74
CA PRO A 244 -2.73 -17.89 -18.24
C PRO A 244 -2.74 -19.31 -17.65
N GLU A 245 -1.56 -19.85 -17.31
CA GLU A 245 -1.38 -21.17 -16.69
C GLU A 245 -2.06 -21.29 -15.30
N LEU A 246 -2.44 -20.18 -14.64
CA LEU A 246 -3.29 -20.20 -13.45
C LEU A 246 -4.63 -20.90 -13.68
N PHE A 247 -5.05 -21.05 -14.94
CA PHE A 247 -6.21 -21.85 -15.30
C PHE A 247 -6.11 -23.31 -14.80
N ARG A 248 -4.89 -23.83 -14.63
CA ARG A 248 -4.62 -25.17 -14.04
C ARG A 248 -5.06 -25.28 -12.56
N LEU A 249 -5.31 -24.15 -11.90
CA LEU A 249 -5.76 -24.12 -10.50
C LEU A 249 -7.29 -24.28 -10.35
N LEU A 250 -8.04 -24.40 -11.44
CA LEU A 250 -9.48 -24.69 -11.39
C LEU A 250 -9.71 -26.06 -10.76
N LYS A 251 -10.61 -26.10 -9.76
CA LYS A 251 -11.02 -27.35 -9.12
C LYS A 251 -12.16 -28.02 -9.90
N PRO A 252 -12.33 -29.34 -9.78
CA PRO A 252 -13.47 -30.04 -10.39
C PRO A 252 -14.82 -29.39 -10.00
N GLY A 253 -15.60 -29.02 -11.01
CA GLY A 253 -16.91 -28.39 -10.83
C GLY A 253 -16.89 -26.86 -10.66
N GLU A 254 -15.71 -26.22 -10.62
CA GLU A 254 -15.59 -24.76 -10.66
C GLU A 254 -15.60 -24.23 -12.10
N THR A 255 -16.02 -23.00 -12.23
CA THR A 255 -15.99 -22.22 -13.47
C THR A 255 -14.84 -21.21 -13.45
N LEU A 256 -14.45 -20.67 -14.62
CA LEU A 256 -13.49 -19.58 -14.70
C LEU A 256 -13.90 -18.38 -13.82
N GLN A 257 -15.20 -18.08 -13.73
CA GLN A 257 -15.74 -17.02 -12.90
C GLN A 257 -15.41 -17.22 -11.40
N ASP A 258 -15.37 -18.48 -10.94
CA ASP A 258 -15.03 -18.77 -9.54
C ASP A 258 -13.53 -18.51 -9.27
N LEU A 259 -12.67 -18.75 -10.23
CA LEU A 259 -11.24 -18.41 -10.14
C LEU A 259 -11.01 -16.89 -10.21
N LEU A 260 -11.73 -16.18 -11.08
CA LEU A 260 -11.63 -14.72 -11.24
C LEU A 260 -12.10 -13.94 -10.01
N LYS A 261 -12.95 -14.52 -9.15
CA LYS A 261 -13.39 -13.91 -7.89
C LYS A 261 -12.35 -13.96 -6.79
N LEU A 262 -11.34 -14.82 -6.92
CA LEU A 262 -10.30 -14.98 -5.90
C LEU A 262 -9.38 -13.76 -5.84
N SER A 263 -9.01 -13.35 -4.63
CA SER A 263 -7.93 -12.37 -4.45
C SER A 263 -6.59 -12.98 -4.87
N PRO A 264 -5.60 -12.14 -5.22
CA PRO A 264 -4.26 -12.64 -5.51
C PRO A 264 -3.68 -13.52 -4.41
N GLU A 265 -3.95 -13.20 -3.12
CA GLU A 265 -3.54 -14.03 -1.98
C GLU A 265 -4.24 -15.39 -1.98
N GLN A 266 -5.53 -15.43 -2.28
CA GLN A 266 -6.26 -16.69 -2.40
C GLN A 266 -5.76 -17.54 -3.58
N ILE A 267 -5.38 -16.90 -4.69
CA ILE A 267 -4.74 -17.56 -5.81
C ILE A 267 -3.39 -18.15 -5.38
N LEU A 268 -2.55 -17.41 -4.66
CA LEU A 268 -1.26 -17.91 -4.16
C LEU A 268 -1.44 -19.07 -3.17
N LEU A 269 -2.43 -19.05 -2.25
CA LEU A 269 -2.73 -20.18 -1.38
C LEU A 269 -3.20 -21.40 -2.19
N ARG A 270 -3.99 -21.17 -3.24
CA ARG A 270 -4.44 -22.25 -4.14
C ARG A 270 -3.27 -22.84 -4.92
N TRP A 271 -2.33 -22.00 -5.36
CA TRP A 271 -1.10 -22.39 -6.03
C TRP A 271 -0.17 -23.22 -5.12
N LEU A 272 0.01 -22.83 -3.86
CA LEU A 272 0.73 -23.65 -2.88
C LEU A 272 0.10 -25.04 -2.76
N ASN A 273 -1.23 -25.10 -2.61
CA ASN A 273 -1.95 -26.37 -2.47
C ASN A 273 -1.86 -27.24 -3.72
N TYR A 274 -1.88 -26.65 -4.92
CA TYR A 274 -1.66 -27.38 -6.18
C TYR A 274 -0.32 -28.12 -6.15
N HIS A 275 0.77 -27.44 -5.78
CA HIS A 275 2.09 -28.08 -5.71
C HIS A 275 2.19 -29.11 -4.56
N LEU A 276 1.53 -28.90 -3.44
CA LEU A 276 1.46 -29.87 -2.36
C LEU A 276 0.74 -31.16 -2.80
N GLU A 277 -0.38 -31.04 -3.49
CA GLU A 277 -1.12 -32.18 -4.05
C GLU A 277 -0.26 -32.96 -5.04
N HIS A 278 0.45 -32.28 -5.96
CA HIS A 278 1.35 -32.90 -6.93
C HIS A 278 2.61 -33.53 -6.29
N ALA A 279 2.98 -33.08 -5.09
CA ALA A 279 4.03 -33.71 -4.30
C ALA A 279 3.52 -34.90 -3.45
N GLY A 280 2.21 -35.18 -3.46
CA GLY A 280 1.61 -36.21 -2.59
C GLY A 280 1.61 -35.83 -1.11
N SER A 281 1.76 -34.55 -0.78
CA SER A 281 1.73 -34.05 0.60
C SER A 281 0.31 -34.10 1.15
N LYS A 282 0.19 -34.40 2.45
CA LYS A 282 -1.07 -34.32 3.19
C LYS A 282 -1.31 -32.94 3.80
N ARG A 283 -0.33 -32.03 3.69
CA ARG A 283 -0.40 -30.66 4.20
C ARG A 283 -1.27 -29.79 3.31
N THR A 284 -1.89 -28.78 3.91
CA THR A 284 -2.69 -27.78 3.20
C THR A 284 -2.33 -26.39 3.73
N ALA A 285 -2.13 -25.44 2.82
CA ALA A 285 -1.90 -24.05 3.16
C ALA A 285 -3.25 -23.30 3.18
N THR A 286 -3.58 -22.69 4.29
CA THR A 286 -4.78 -21.86 4.49
C THR A 286 -4.45 -20.41 4.85
N ASN A 287 -3.20 -20.15 5.27
CA ASN A 287 -2.70 -18.84 5.66
C ASN A 287 -1.19 -18.72 5.38
N PHE A 288 -0.68 -17.49 5.42
CA PHE A 288 0.75 -17.18 5.27
C PHE A 288 1.45 -17.01 6.64
N THR A 289 0.90 -17.55 7.71
CA THR A 289 1.42 -17.46 9.07
C THR A 289 1.82 -18.83 9.59
N THR A 290 0.97 -19.44 10.38
CA THR A 290 1.23 -20.70 11.09
C THR A 290 1.49 -21.89 10.16
N ASP A 291 0.84 -21.93 8.99
CA ASP A 291 0.98 -23.05 8.07
C ASP A 291 2.37 -23.10 7.40
N LEU A 292 3.08 -21.95 7.35
CA LEU A 292 4.41 -21.84 6.76
C LEU A 292 5.54 -21.87 7.79
N SER A 293 5.23 -21.77 9.09
CA SER A 293 6.22 -21.54 10.16
C SER A 293 7.22 -22.69 10.37
N ASP A 294 6.90 -23.91 9.97
CA ASP A 294 7.79 -25.07 10.05
C ASP A 294 8.62 -25.30 8.78
N SER A 295 8.48 -24.43 7.78
CA SER A 295 9.15 -24.49 6.47
C SER A 295 8.83 -25.71 5.60
N GLU A 296 7.94 -26.61 6.03
CA GLU A 296 7.65 -27.86 5.31
C GLU A 296 6.96 -27.58 3.98
N ILE A 297 5.90 -26.76 3.99
CA ILE A 297 5.16 -26.35 2.79
C ILE A 297 6.11 -25.65 1.81
N LEU A 298 6.90 -24.70 2.29
CA LEU A 298 7.81 -23.91 1.46
C LEU A 298 8.90 -24.78 0.82
N THR A 299 9.50 -25.71 1.58
CA THR A 299 10.50 -26.66 1.08
C THR A 299 9.89 -27.53 -0.02
N THR A 300 8.68 -28.06 0.20
CA THR A 300 7.99 -28.90 -0.77
C THR A 300 7.70 -28.15 -2.07
N VAL A 301 7.20 -26.91 -1.96
CA VAL A 301 6.88 -26.07 -3.12
C VAL A 301 8.14 -25.69 -3.89
N LEU A 302 9.23 -25.27 -3.22
CA LEU A 302 10.52 -24.98 -3.87
C LEU A 302 11.03 -26.18 -4.68
N HIS A 303 10.95 -27.36 -4.09
CA HIS A 303 11.35 -28.59 -4.80
C HIS A 303 10.41 -28.89 -5.98
N GLN A 304 9.10 -28.63 -5.89
CA GLN A 304 8.17 -28.88 -7.01
C GLN A 304 8.40 -27.91 -8.18
N VAL A 305 8.67 -26.64 -7.93
CA VAL A 305 8.85 -25.61 -8.98
C VAL A 305 10.25 -25.64 -9.60
N ALA A 306 11.23 -26.28 -8.94
CA ALA A 306 12.63 -26.33 -9.36
C ALA A 306 13.30 -27.65 -8.94
N LYS A 307 12.80 -28.79 -9.44
CA LYS A 307 13.23 -30.15 -9.03
C LYS A 307 14.72 -30.43 -9.21
N ASP A 308 15.32 -29.84 -10.23
CA ASP A 308 16.74 -30.04 -10.57
C ASP A 308 17.68 -29.16 -9.74
N GLU A 309 17.18 -28.08 -9.14
CA GLU A 309 17.95 -27.07 -8.42
C GLU A 309 17.73 -27.16 -6.89
N CYS A 310 16.47 -27.33 -6.48
CA CYS A 310 16.06 -27.33 -5.07
C CYS A 310 15.84 -28.76 -4.54
N THR A 311 16.30 -29.02 -3.32
CA THR A 311 16.22 -30.35 -2.69
C THR A 311 15.27 -30.37 -1.49
N MET A 312 14.88 -31.60 -1.08
CA MET A 312 14.12 -31.83 0.17
C MET A 312 15.03 -31.94 1.40
N ALA A 313 16.32 -31.59 1.30
CA ALA A 313 17.28 -31.69 2.42
C ALA A 313 16.86 -30.93 3.69
N PRO A 314 16.22 -29.75 3.62
CA PRO A 314 15.75 -29.04 4.81
C PRO A 314 14.81 -29.86 5.70
N MET A 315 14.07 -30.81 5.14
CA MET A 315 13.14 -31.66 5.89
C MET A 315 13.81 -32.61 6.88
N ARG A 316 15.14 -32.80 6.78
CA ARG A 316 15.91 -33.65 7.68
C ARG A 316 16.32 -32.92 8.97
N GLU A 317 16.23 -31.60 8.98
CA GLU A 317 16.56 -30.76 10.13
C GLU A 317 15.34 -30.63 11.05
N SER A 318 15.53 -30.88 12.35
CA SER A 318 14.48 -30.84 13.37
C SER A 318 14.33 -29.43 14.00
N ASP A 319 15.43 -28.67 14.05
CA ASP A 319 15.42 -27.30 14.55
C ASP A 319 14.76 -26.39 13.52
N LEU A 320 13.67 -25.74 13.90
CA LEU A 320 12.87 -24.92 12.99
C LEU A 320 13.64 -23.74 12.40
N MET A 321 14.52 -23.11 13.20
CA MET A 321 15.32 -21.97 12.71
C MET A 321 16.36 -22.43 11.69
N LYS A 322 17.03 -23.55 11.95
CA LYS A 322 17.99 -24.13 11.00
C LYS A 322 17.31 -24.66 9.75
N ARG A 323 16.13 -25.29 9.91
CA ARG A 323 15.32 -25.75 8.78
C ARG A 323 14.91 -24.59 7.89
N ALA A 324 14.45 -23.48 8.47
CA ALA A 324 14.09 -22.28 7.73
C ALA A 324 15.31 -21.69 6.99
N GLU A 325 16.49 -21.65 7.61
CA GLU A 325 17.72 -21.20 6.95
C GLU A 325 18.10 -22.11 5.77
N LEU A 326 18.04 -23.44 5.96
CA LEU A 326 18.30 -24.39 4.87
C LEU A 326 17.29 -24.24 3.72
N MET A 327 16.01 -24.06 4.03
CA MET A 327 14.96 -23.79 3.03
C MET A 327 15.24 -22.51 2.26
N LEU A 328 15.66 -21.43 2.94
CA LEU A 328 16.02 -20.18 2.31
C LEU A 328 17.28 -20.29 1.43
N GLN A 329 18.23 -21.18 1.79
CA GLN A 329 19.36 -21.50 0.91
C GLN A 329 18.93 -22.25 -0.34
N GLU A 330 17.90 -23.11 -0.27
CA GLU A 330 17.31 -23.69 -1.48
C GLU A 330 16.65 -22.61 -2.35
N ALA A 331 15.93 -21.66 -1.74
CA ALA A 331 15.32 -20.53 -2.45
C ALA A 331 16.36 -19.60 -3.09
N ASP A 332 17.54 -19.46 -2.49
CA ASP A 332 18.64 -18.65 -3.01
C ASP A 332 19.18 -19.18 -4.34
N LYS A 333 19.19 -20.49 -4.55
CA LYS A 333 19.62 -21.13 -5.78
C LYS A 333 18.79 -20.70 -7.00
N ILE A 334 17.54 -20.30 -6.80
CA ILE A 334 16.61 -19.82 -7.81
C ILE A 334 16.32 -18.32 -7.68
N GLU A 335 17.21 -17.57 -7.01
CA GLU A 335 17.13 -16.12 -6.79
C GLU A 335 15.86 -15.63 -6.08
N CYS A 336 15.22 -16.52 -5.29
CA CYS A 336 13.98 -16.23 -4.59
C CYS A 336 14.16 -15.85 -3.11
N ARG A 337 15.39 -15.89 -2.57
CA ARG A 337 15.67 -15.51 -1.18
C ARG A 337 15.53 -14.00 -0.99
N LYS A 338 14.27 -13.54 -0.92
CA LYS A 338 13.91 -12.14 -0.72
C LYS A 338 12.88 -12.01 0.41
N PHE A 339 12.82 -10.86 1.08
CA PHE A 339 11.89 -10.47 2.12
C PHE A 339 12.03 -11.18 3.45
N ALA A 340 11.97 -12.51 3.51
CA ALA A 340 11.90 -13.25 4.76
C ALA A 340 13.27 -13.86 5.13
N GLY A 341 13.62 -13.76 6.40
CA GLY A 341 14.69 -14.53 7.04
C GLY A 341 14.13 -15.72 7.84
N PRO A 342 15.00 -16.57 8.44
CA PRO A 342 14.56 -17.73 9.20
C PRO A 342 13.59 -17.39 10.34
N ARG A 343 13.84 -16.27 11.00
CA ARG A 343 13.03 -15.79 12.13
C ARG A 343 11.62 -15.40 11.70
N GLU A 344 11.47 -14.73 10.55
CA GLU A 344 10.20 -14.27 10.02
C GLU A 344 9.34 -15.45 9.58
N ILE A 345 9.95 -16.47 8.97
CA ILE A 345 9.28 -17.74 8.64
C ILE A 345 8.76 -18.41 9.90
N VAL A 346 9.64 -18.67 10.88
CA VAL A 346 9.28 -19.39 12.11
C VAL A 346 8.25 -18.62 12.95
N ASN A 347 8.35 -17.30 13.02
CA ASN A 347 7.39 -16.46 13.74
C ASN A 347 6.07 -16.24 12.96
N GLY A 348 5.98 -16.70 11.72
CA GLY A 348 4.78 -16.55 10.90
C GLY A 348 4.47 -15.09 10.54
N ASN A 349 5.50 -14.28 10.17
CA ASN A 349 5.26 -12.91 9.71
C ASN A 349 4.48 -12.91 8.41
N GLN A 350 3.19 -12.58 8.50
CA GLN A 350 2.25 -12.67 7.37
C GLN A 350 2.70 -11.86 6.15
N ARG A 351 3.20 -10.64 6.35
CA ARG A 351 3.59 -9.74 5.26
C ARG A 351 4.80 -10.27 4.51
N LEU A 352 5.85 -10.63 5.25
CA LEU A 352 7.10 -11.10 4.67
C LEU A 352 6.94 -12.50 4.06
N ASN A 353 6.14 -13.37 4.66
CA ASN A 353 5.83 -14.69 4.11
C ASN A 353 5.00 -14.57 2.81
N LEU A 354 4.00 -13.69 2.77
CA LEU A 354 3.24 -13.41 1.55
C LEU A 354 4.17 -12.88 0.44
N ALA A 355 5.03 -11.92 0.76
CA ALA A 355 5.98 -11.35 -0.19
C ALA A 355 6.98 -12.41 -0.71
N PHE A 356 7.45 -13.30 0.16
CA PHE A 356 8.32 -14.41 -0.21
C PHE A 356 7.61 -15.40 -1.16
N VAL A 357 6.39 -15.83 -0.82
CA VAL A 357 5.58 -16.73 -1.68
C VAL A 357 5.29 -16.07 -3.03
N ALA A 358 4.91 -14.79 -3.06
CA ALA A 358 4.69 -14.06 -4.29
C ALA A 358 5.96 -13.98 -5.15
N THR A 359 7.13 -13.85 -4.52
CA THR A 359 8.42 -13.85 -5.23
C THR A 359 8.70 -15.21 -5.88
N ILE A 360 8.47 -16.32 -5.17
CA ILE A 360 8.63 -17.67 -5.75
C ILE A 360 7.69 -17.84 -6.94
N PHE A 361 6.42 -17.48 -6.79
CA PHE A 361 5.43 -17.56 -7.87
C PHE A 361 5.84 -16.73 -9.09
N ASN A 362 6.21 -15.46 -8.89
CA ASN A 362 6.59 -14.55 -9.98
C ASN A 362 7.87 -14.99 -10.70
N THR A 363 8.78 -15.71 -10.02
CA THR A 363 10.02 -16.23 -10.61
C THR A 363 9.82 -17.58 -11.27
N ARG A 364 9.10 -18.48 -10.64
CA ARG A 364 8.88 -19.87 -11.06
C ARG A 364 7.45 -20.33 -10.72
N PRO A 365 6.43 -20.03 -11.55
CA PRO A 365 5.07 -20.52 -11.31
C PRO A 365 4.97 -22.06 -11.26
N GLY A 366 5.80 -22.76 -12.01
CA GLY A 366 5.86 -24.23 -12.03
C GLY A 366 4.56 -24.89 -12.49
N LEU A 367 3.72 -24.18 -13.23
CA LEU A 367 2.46 -24.67 -13.79
C LEU A 367 2.66 -25.06 -15.26
N GLU A 368 1.93 -26.07 -15.73
CA GLU A 368 1.96 -26.46 -17.12
C GLU A 368 1.35 -25.39 -18.02
N ALA A 369 2.09 -25.01 -19.06
CA ALA A 369 1.60 -24.09 -20.07
C ALA A 369 0.30 -24.59 -20.73
N LEU A 370 -0.55 -23.63 -21.13
CA LEU A 370 -1.75 -23.95 -21.89
C LEU A 370 -1.40 -24.21 -23.35
N SER A 371 -2.14 -25.11 -24.00
CA SER A 371 -2.13 -25.28 -25.44
C SER A 371 -2.73 -24.06 -26.15
N GLU A 372 -2.41 -23.84 -27.41
CA GLU A 372 -2.96 -22.73 -28.22
C GLU A 372 -4.50 -22.68 -28.18
N LYS A 373 -5.14 -23.86 -28.20
CA LYS A 373 -6.59 -23.99 -28.16
C LYS A 373 -7.15 -23.56 -26.79
N GLU A 374 -6.49 -23.93 -25.68
CA GLU A 374 -6.86 -23.54 -24.34
C GLU A 374 -6.65 -22.04 -24.14
N LEU A 375 -5.56 -21.47 -24.66
CA LEU A 375 -5.29 -20.02 -24.62
C LEU A 375 -6.38 -19.23 -25.34
N ALA A 376 -6.73 -19.63 -26.57
CA ALA A 376 -7.79 -18.94 -27.33
C ALA A 376 -9.15 -19.01 -26.61
N ALA A 377 -9.49 -20.16 -26.01
CA ALA A 377 -10.73 -20.29 -25.22
C ALA A 377 -10.69 -19.44 -23.94
N LEU A 378 -9.53 -19.34 -23.29
CA LEU A 378 -9.34 -18.51 -22.11
C LEU A 378 -9.47 -17.01 -22.44
N ASP A 379 -8.83 -16.56 -23.53
CA ASP A 379 -8.90 -15.17 -23.98
C ASP A 379 -10.33 -14.74 -24.30
N GLU A 380 -11.11 -15.59 -24.98
CA GLU A 380 -12.53 -15.37 -25.25
C GLU A 380 -13.33 -15.27 -23.93
N ALA A 381 -13.07 -16.18 -22.99
CA ALA A 381 -13.74 -16.19 -21.70
C ALA A 381 -13.34 -14.99 -20.83
N LEU A 382 -12.08 -14.56 -20.85
CA LEU A 382 -11.62 -13.36 -20.14
C LEU A 382 -12.24 -12.09 -20.74
N PHE A 383 -12.33 -12.01 -22.07
CA PHE A 383 -13.01 -10.90 -22.73
C PHE A 383 -14.49 -10.83 -22.35
N ALA A 384 -15.18 -11.96 -22.33
CA ALA A 384 -16.57 -12.04 -21.90
C ALA A 384 -16.77 -11.74 -20.40
N ALA A 385 -15.76 -12.05 -19.57
CA ALA A 385 -15.76 -11.81 -18.13
C ALA A 385 -15.27 -10.41 -17.74
N ALA A 386 -14.67 -9.66 -18.68
CA ALA A 386 -14.18 -8.32 -18.41
C ALA A 386 -15.35 -7.42 -17.97
N GLY A 387 -15.30 -7.01 -16.70
CA GLY A 387 -16.28 -6.08 -16.13
C GLY A 387 -16.18 -4.70 -16.76
N GLU A 388 -17.25 -3.92 -16.61
CA GLU A 388 -17.23 -2.53 -17.04
C GLU A 388 -16.19 -1.72 -16.24
N ARG A 389 -15.58 -0.71 -16.86
CA ARG A 389 -14.61 0.20 -16.22
C ARG A 389 -15.15 0.76 -14.91
N ILE A 390 -16.42 1.13 -14.89
CA ILE A 390 -17.10 1.69 -13.71
C ILE A 390 -17.14 0.71 -12.53
N GLU A 391 -17.22 -0.60 -12.77
CA GLU A 391 -17.20 -1.62 -11.71
C GLU A 391 -15.88 -1.61 -10.96
N ARG A 392 -14.77 -1.53 -11.70
CA ARG A 392 -13.41 -1.43 -11.14
C ARG A 392 -13.21 -0.13 -10.37
N GLN A 393 -13.71 0.99 -10.90
CA GLN A 393 -13.63 2.29 -10.23
C GLN A 393 -14.39 2.30 -8.90
N PHE A 394 -15.55 1.66 -8.81
CA PHE A 394 -16.25 1.50 -7.54
C PHE A 394 -15.48 0.61 -6.55
N CYS A 395 -14.86 -0.48 -7.00
CA CYS A 395 -14.00 -1.29 -6.14
C CYS A 395 -12.83 -0.46 -5.59
N LEU A 396 -12.12 0.28 -6.44
CA LEU A 396 -11.00 1.13 -6.04
C LEU A 396 -11.44 2.20 -5.03
N TRP A 397 -12.58 2.86 -5.28
CA TRP A 397 -13.14 3.83 -4.36
C TRP A 397 -13.45 3.23 -2.99
N MET A 398 -14.17 2.10 -2.95
CA MET A 398 -14.49 1.42 -1.69
C MET A 398 -13.23 0.99 -0.94
N ASN A 399 -12.28 0.38 -1.63
CA ASN A 399 -11.01 -0.09 -1.03
C ASN A 399 -10.19 1.07 -0.45
N SER A 400 -10.12 2.20 -1.16
CA SER A 400 -9.42 3.40 -0.66
C SER A 400 -10.04 3.98 0.62
N CYS A 401 -11.34 3.76 0.81
CA CYS A 401 -12.04 4.07 2.07
C CYS A 401 -11.76 3.05 3.19
N GLY A 402 -10.95 2.01 2.93
CA GLY A 402 -10.56 1.02 3.94
C GLY A 402 -11.70 0.14 4.39
N VAL A 403 -12.51 -0.36 3.46
CA VAL A 403 -13.51 -1.41 3.75
C VAL A 403 -12.83 -2.77 3.93
N GLU A 404 -13.46 -3.64 4.70
CA GLU A 404 -13.02 -5.01 4.95
C GLU A 404 -14.19 -5.99 4.79
N PRO A 405 -14.00 -7.08 4.03
CA PRO A 405 -12.80 -7.46 3.27
C PRO A 405 -12.54 -6.56 2.06
N PHE A 406 -11.30 -6.61 1.52
CA PHE A 406 -10.94 -5.94 0.28
C PHE A 406 -11.82 -6.44 -0.88
N VAL A 407 -12.37 -5.53 -1.66
CA VAL A 407 -13.30 -5.83 -2.75
C VAL A 407 -12.52 -6.07 -4.05
N ASN A 408 -12.43 -7.32 -4.48
CA ASN A 408 -11.78 -7.70 -5.74
C ASN A 408 -12.78 -7.78 -6.89
N GLU A 409 -13.94 -8.36 -6.65
CA GLU A 409 -15.06 -8.45 -7.59
C GLU A 409 -16.27 -7.75 -7.00
N LEU A 410 -16.87 -6.84 -7.77
CA LEU A 410 -17.86 -5.90 -7.26
C LEU A 410 -19.09 -6.61 -6.66
N TYR A 411 -19.75 -7.44 -7.46
CA TYR A 411 -21.07 -7.94 -7.12
C TYR A 411 -21.06 -8.94 -5.98
N SER A 412 -20.07 -9.85 -5.96
CA SER A 412 -19.89 -10.78 -4.84
C SER A 412 -19.44 -10.07 -3.58
N GLY A 413 -18.56 -9.08 -3.71
CA GLY A 413 -18.02 -8.31 -2.58
C GLY A 413 -19.07 -7.48 -1.84
N ILE A 414 -20.14 -7.06 -2.51
CA ILE A 414 -21.23 -6.28 -1.89
C ILE A 414 -22.48 -7.10 -1.56
N SER A 415 -22.55 -8.38 -1.96
CA SER A 415 -23.77 -9.19 -1.96
C SER A 415 -24.35 -9.45 -0.57
N ASP A 416 -23.56 -9.42 0.49
CA ASP A 416 -24.00 -9.60 1.87
C ASP A 416 -24.35 -8.30 2.60
N GLY A 417 -24.14 -7.16 1.94
CA GLY A 417 -24.41 -5.82 2.45
C GLY A 417 -23.39 -5.26 3.44
N LEU A 418 -22.43 -6.05 3.95
CA LEU A 418 -21.48 -5.60 4.98
C LEU A 418 -20.56 -4.48 4.48
N VAL A 419 -19.98 -4.65 3.31
CA VAL A 419 -19.13 -3.63 2.69
C VAL A 419 -19.90 -2.34 2.42
N LEU A 420 -21.15 -2.46 1.94
CA LEU A 420 -22.00 -1.28 1.69
C LEU A 420 -22.37 -0.54 2.97
N LEU A 421 -22.62 -1.25 4.07
CA LEU A 421 -22.87 -0.65 5.39
C LEU A 421 -21.61 0.05 5.92
N GLN A 422 -20.44 -0.56 5.76
CA GLN A 422 -19.18 0.10 6.10
C GLN A 422 -18.98 1.38 5.29
N MET A 423 -19.26 1.34 3.98
CA MET A 423 -19.19 2.52 3.11
C MET A 423 -20.12 3.63 3.57
N LEU A 424 -21.38 3.30 3.87
CA LEU A 424 -22.35 4.29 4.37
C LEU A 424 -21.86 4.95 5.66
N ASP A 425 -21.34 4.17 6.61
CA ASP A 425 -20.83 4.69 7.87
C ASP A 425 -19.55 5.53 7.71
N LYS A 426 -18.72 5.23 6.70
CA LYS A 426 -17.54 6.05 6.34
C LYS A 426 -17.92 7.36 5.63
N ILE A 427 -18.93 7.30 4.76
CA ILE A 427 -19.43 8.48 4.05
C ILE A 427 -20.19 9.41 5.00
N GLU A 428 -21.07 8.88 5.83
CA GLU A 428 -21.86 9.62 6.83
C GLU A 428 -21.74 8.92 8.18
N PRO A 429 -20.75 9.30 9.02
CA PRO A 429 -20.46 8.63 10.29
C PRO A 429 -21.65 8.60 11.24
N GLY A 430 -21.94 7.42 11.78
CA GLY A 430 -23.04 7.19 12.72
C GLY A 430 -24.40 6.94 12.08
N CYS A 431 -24.49 6.85 10.74
CA CYS A 431 -25.75 6.53 10.06
C CYS A 431 -26.14 5.05 10.17
N VAL A 432 -25.19 4.17 10.52
CA VAL A 432 -25.37 2.72 10.64
C VAL A 432 -25.51 2.32 12.11
N ASP A 433 -26.66 1.75 12.47
CA ASP A 433 -26.84 1.07 13.76
C ASP A 433 -26.25 -0.35 13.68
N TRP A 434 -24.99 -0.49 14.06
CA TRP A 434 -24.26 -1.76 14.00
C TRP A 434 -24.84 -2.89 14.87
N LYS A 435 -25.79 -2.60 15.77
CA LYS A 435 -26.51 -3.61 16.56
C LYS A 435 -27.53 -4.36 15.72
N LYS A 436 -28.03 -3.75 14.64
CA LYS A 436 -28.99 -4.34 13.71
C LYS A 436 -28.32 -5.12 12.57
N VAL A 437 -26.98 -5.05 12.45
CA VAL A 437 -26.24 -5.67 11.35
C VAL A 437 -25.89 -7.12 11.67
N ASN A 438 -26.23 -8.02 10.76
CA ASN A 438 -25.83 -9.42 10.84
C ASN A 438 -24.37 -9.55 10.41
N LYS A 439 -23.46 -9.86 11.34
CA LYS A 439 -21.99 -9.91 11.09
C LYS A 439 -21.43 -11.32 10.92
N THR A 440 -22.08 -12.31 11.49
CA THR A 440 -21.55 -13.68 11.56
C THR A 440 -22.58 -14.72 11.15
N LYS A 441 -22.10 -15.88 10.67
CA LYS A 441 -22.95 -16.98 10.20
C LYS A 441 -24.02 -16.49 9.21
N LEU A 442 -23.56 -15.71 8.23
CA LEU A 442 -24.42 -15.16 7.19
C LEU A 442 -25.01 -16.30 6.36
N ASN A 443 -26.31 -16.26 6.21
CA ASN A 443 -27.07 -17.01 5.22
C ASN A 443 -27.78 -16.01 4.30
N LYS A 444 -28.41 -16.50 3.25
CA LYS A 444 -29.10 -15.65 2.27
C LYS A 444 -30.10 -14.67 2.90
N PHE A 445 -30.87 -15.10 3.92
CA PHE A 445 -31.84 -14.22 4.58
C PHE A 445 -31.18 -13.07 5.32
N LYS A 446 -30.13 -13.35 6.11
CA LYS A 446 -29.35 -12.35 6.85
C LYS A 446 -28.62 -11.39 5.92
N ALA A 447 -28.08 -11.87 4.79
CA ALA A 447 -27.48 -11.05 3.76
C ALA A 447 -28.50 -10.07 3.15
N VAL A 448 -29.70 -10.57 2.80
CA VAL A 448 -30.78 -9.71 2.28
C VAL A 448 -31.25 -8.69 3.32
N GLU A 449 -31.33 -9.06 4.61
CA GLU A 449 -31.64 -8.11 5.70
C GLU A 449 -30.61 -6.98 5.78
N ASN A 450 -29.30 -7.28 5.73
CA ASN A 450 -28.25 -6.26 5.66
C ASN A 450 -28.43 -5.35 4.44
N CYS A 451 -28.68 -5.94 3.27
CA CYS A 451 -28.90 -5.18 2.03
C CYS A 451 -30.18 -4.30 2.11
N ASN A 452 -31.23 -4.76 2.79
CA ASN A 452 -32.42 -3.93 3.03
C ASN A 452 -32.09 -2.75 3.95
N LEU A 453 -31.25 -2.96 4.98
CA LEU A 453 -30.77 -1.88 5.85
C LEU A 453 -29.96 -0.83 5.06
N VAL A 454 -29.12 -1.26 4.09
CA VAL A 454 -28.42 -0.33 3.17
C VAL A 454 -29.42 0.58 2.44
N ILE A 455 -30.50 -0.01 1.90
CA ILE A 455 -31.52 0.74 1.17
C ILE A 455 -32.28 1.69 2.10
N GLU A 456 -32.62 1.26 3.30
CA GLU A 456 -33.29 2.09 4.32
C GLU A 456 -32.45 3.33 4.66
N ILE A 457 -31.12 3.13 4.91
CA ILE A 457 -30.19 4.22 5.20
C ILE A 457 -30.04 5.12 3.99
N GLY A 458 -29.87 4.55 2.78
CA GLY A 458 -29.79 5.32 1.54
C GLY A 458 -31.01 6.22 1.31
N LYS A 459 -32.20 5.74 1.60
CA LYS A 459 -33.44 6.55 1.54
C LYS A 459 -33.42 7.70 2.55
N LYS A 460 -32.94 7.47 3.78
CA LYS A 460 -32.76 8.53 4.80
C LYS A 460 -31.76 9.58 4.36
N LEU A 461 -30.72 9.17 3.62
CA LEU A 461 -29.73 10.09 3.01
C LEU A 461 -30.22 10.74 1.70
N GLN A 462 -31.48 10.52 1.35
CA GLN A 462 -32.13 11.06 0.16
C GLN A 462 -31.57 10.54 -1.18
N PHE A 463 -31.06 9.31 -1.20
CA PHE A 463 -30.68 8.65 -2.45
C PHE A 463 -31.92 8.34 -3.29
N SER A 464 -31.82 8.55 -4.60
CA SER A 464 -32.88 8.18 -5.55
C SER A 464 -32.84 6.67 -5.81
N LEU A 465 -33.51 5.89 -4.94
CA LEU A 465 -33.54 4.43 -4.95
C LEU A 465 -34.95 3.93 -5.35
N VAL A 466 -35.25 4.01 -6.65
CA VAL A 466 -36.54 3.55 -7.18
C VAL A 466 -36.41 2.11 -7.68
N GLY A 467 -37.29 1.24 -7.23
CA GLY A 467 -37.40 -0.14 -7.73
C GLY A 467 -36.22 -1.06 -7.35
N ILE A 468 -35.45 -0.73 -6.30
CA ILE A 468 -34.38 -1.56 -5.78
C ILE A 468 -34.76 -2.14 -4.43
N SER A 469 -34.48 -3.42 -4.22
CA SER A 469 -34.63 -4.16 -2.99
C SER A 469 -33.31 -4.79 -2.52
N GLY A 470 -33.23 -5.21 -1.25
CA GLY A 470 -32.06 -5.93 -0.75
C GLY A 470 -31.82 -7.27 -1.47
N ALA A 471 -32.88 -7.90 -1.97
CA ALA A 471 -32.74 -9.10 -2.78
C ALA A 471 -32.04 -8.86 -4.12
N ASP A 472 -32.24 -7.68 -4.74
CA ASP A 472 -31.56 -7.30 -5.98
C ASP A 472 -30.06 -7.13 -5.77
N ILE A 473 -29.66 -6.51 -4.64
CA ILE A 473 -28.23 -6.35 -4.27
C ILE A 473 -27.63 -7.74 -4.02
N ASN A 474 -28.29 -8.57 -3.20
CA ASN A 474 -27.82 -9.92 -2.88
C ASN A 474 -27.70 -10.81 -4.11
N ALA A 475 -28.58 -10.65 -5.09
CA ALA A 475 -28.55 -11.37 -6.36
C ALA A 475 -27.54 -10.81 -7.37
N GLY A 476 -26.88 -9.68 -7.07
CA GLY A 476 -25.91 -9.03 -7.97
C GLY A 476 -26.56 -8.42 -9.21
N ASN A 477 -27.77 -7.84 -9.10
CA ASN A 477 -28.40 -7.14 -10.21
C ASN A 477 -27.55 -5.94 -10.64
N LYS A 478 -26.79 -6.10 -11.72
CA LYS A 478 -25.78 -5.15 -12.20
C LYS A 478 -26.29 -3.72 -12.25
N LYS A 479 -27.39 -3.50 -12.97
CA LYS A 479 -27.97 -2.16 -13.16
C LYS A 479 -28.32 -1.48 -11.84
N LEU A 480 -28.96 -2.19 -10.93
CA LEU A 480 -29.42 -1.65 -9.66
C LEU A 480 -28.26 -1.45 -8.68
N CYS A 481 -27.29 -2.39 -8.61
CA CYS A 481 -26.08 -2.23 -7.82
C CYS A 481 -25.26 -1.02 -8.26
N LEU A 482 -25.02 -0.85 -9.58
CA LEU A 482 -24.29 0.31 -10.12
C LEU A 482 -25.04 1.63 -9.86
N ALA A 483 -26.37 1.62 -9.91
CA ALA A 483 -27.17 2.80 -9.58
C ALA A 483 -27.02 3.19 -8.10
N LEU A 484 -27.07 2.23 -7.19
CA LEU A 484 -26.86 2.46 -5.75
C LEU A 484 -25.46 3.01 -5.49
N LEU A 485 -24.43 2.33 -5.99
CA LEU A 485 -23.02 2.74 -5.79
C LEU A 485 -22.74 4.13 -6.36
N TRP A 486 -23.35 4.48 -7.49
CA TRP A 486 -23.27 5.82 -8.02
C TRP A 486 -23.91 6.86 -7.10
N GLN A 487 -25.06 6.57 -6.49
CA GLN A 487 -25.67 7.49 -5.52
C GLN A 487 -24.79 7.68 -4.29
N MET A 488 -24.16 6.61 -3.80
CA MET A 488 -23.24 6.67 -2.68
C MET A 488 -21.99 7.49 -3.02
N MET A 489 -21.35 7.24 -4.16
CA MET A 489 -20.16 7.98 -4.62
C MET A 489 -20.49 9.45 -4.85
N ARG A 490 -21.59 9.75 -5.52
CA ARG A 490 -22.05 11.11 -5.75
C ARG A 490 -22.30 11.85 -4.44
N TYR A 491 -22.91 11.20 -3.47
CA TYR A 491 -23.10 11.76 -2.13
C TYR A 491 -21.77 12.04 -1.44
N ASP A 492 -20.81 11.14 -1.52
CA ASP A 492 -19.49 11.30 -0.92
C ASP A 492 -18.77 12.54 -1.45
N TYR A 493 -18.79 12.76 -2.76
CA TYR A 493 -18.22 13.98 -3.37
C TYR A 493 -18.97 15.25 -2.97
N LEU A 494 -20.29 15.22 -2.90
CA LEU A 494 -21.11 16.42 -2.76
C LEU A 494 -21.54 16.75 -1.31
N LYS A 495 -21.28 15.85 -0.35
CA LYS A 495 -21.67 16.06 1.07
C LYS A 495 -21.04 17.28 1.72
N THR A 496 -19.84 17.68 1.30
CA THR A 496 -19.14 18.86 1.80
C THR A 496 -19.94 20.12 1.53
N PHE A 497 -20.53 20.26 0.33
CA PHE A 497 -21.37 21.41 -0.04
C PHE A 497 -22.67 21.45 0.76
N LYS A 498 -23.25 20.29 1.09
CA LYS A 498 -24.41 20.20 1.97
C LYS A 498 -24.11 20.77 3.37
N LYS A 499 -22.91 20.47 3.89
CA LYS A 499 -22.45 20.96 5.22
C LYS A 499 -22.15 22.47 5.21
N LEU A 500 -21.73 23.04 4.08
CA LEU A 500 -21.43 24.47 3.94
C LEU A 500 -22.68 25.39 3.83
N GLY A 501 -23.89 24.86 4.05
CA GLY A 501 -25.09 25.68 4.21
C GLY A 501 -26.09 25.62 3.05
N HIS A 502 -25.88 24.78 2.07
CA HIS A 502 -26.80 24.63 0.93
C HIS A 502 -27.99 23.69 1.20
N GLY A 503 -28.05 23.03 2.36
CA GLY A 503 -29.17 22.18 2.83
C GLY A 503 -29.50 20.95 1.97
N ALA A 504 -29.23 20.98 0.65
CA ALA A 504 -29.42 19.90 -0.30
C ALA A 504 -28.11 19.63 -1.06
N LEU A 505 -27.97 18.44 -1.67
CA LEU A 505 -26.88 18.15 -2.59
C LEU A 505 -26.99 19.05 -3.82
N ILE A 506 -25.88 19.66 -4.20
CA ILE A 506 -25.81 20.49 -5.39
C ILE A 506 -26.10 19.66 -6.66
N LYS A 507 -26.69 20.32 -7.64
CA LYS A 507 -27.03 19.73 -8.93
C LYS A 507 -25.88 19.85 -9.91
N ASP A 508 -25.89 19.03 -10.96
CA ASP A 508 -24.90 19.06 -12.04
C ASP A 508 -24.80 20.45 -12.66
N GLU A 509 -25.95 21.12 -12.87
CA GLU A 509 -26.04 22.49 -13.46
C GLU A 509 -25.27 23.51 -12.61
N GLN A 510 -25.35 23.41 -11.28
CA GLN A 510 -24.67 24.34 -10.37
C GLN A 510 -23.15 24.18 -10.41
N ILE A 511 -22.64 22.94 -10.60
CA ILE A 511 -21.21 22.69 -10.77
C ILE A 511 -20.74 23.27 -12.11
N ILE A 512 -21.54 23.13 -13.18
CA ILE A 512 -21.24 23.68 -14.50
C ILE A 512 -21.24 25.21 -14.45
N GLU A 513 -22.25 25.81 -13.83
CA GLU A 513 -22.35 27.27 -13.64
C GLU A 513 -21.15 27.82 -12.87
N TRP A 514 -20.74 27.12 -11.80
CA TRP A 514 -19.56 27.46 -11.03
C TRP A 514 -18.30 27.42 -11.91
N ALA A 515 -18.07 26.32 -12.63
CA ALA A 515 -16.90 26.17 -13.49
C ALA A 515 -16.85 27.24 -14.57
N ASN A 516 -17.97 27.45 -15.25
CA ASN A 516 -18.10 28.48 -16.30
C ASN A 516 -17.97 29.91 -15.74
N GLY A 517 -18.39 30.14 -14.48
CA GLY A 517 -18.19 31.41 -13.79
C GLY A 517 -16.71 31.74 -13.55
N ILE A 518 -15.87 30.72 -13.34
CA ILE A 518 -14.41 30.89 -13.18
C ILE A 518 -13.72 31.01 -14.54
N THR A 519 -14.03 30.10 -15.47
CA THR A 519 -13.36 30.05 -16.78
C THR A 519 -13.81 31.20 -17.72
N GLY A 520 -14.96 31.80 -17.45
CA GLY A 520 -15.44 33.03 -18.12
C GLY A 520 -15.47 32.92 -19.64
N SER A 521 -14.80 33.86 -20.29
CA SER A 521 -14.73 33.92 -21.76
C SER A 521 -13.68 33.00 -22.38
N VAL A 522 -12.83 32.37 -21.56
CA VAL A 522 -11.74 31.53 -22.09
C VAL A 522 -12.27 30.18 -22.57
N CYS A 523 -13.12 29.54 -21.78
CA CYS A 523 -13.73 28.29 -22.14
C CYS A 523 -15.00 28.04 -21.30
N THR A 524 -16.07 27.56 -21.94
CA THR A 524 -17.31 27.18 -21.25
C THR A 524 -17.76 25.80 -21.70
N ILE A 525 -18.34 25.01 -20.79
CA ILE A 525 -18.93 23.72 -21.09
C ILE A 525 -20.44 23.76 -20.89
N LYS A 526 -21.17 23.02 -21.73
CA LYS A 526 -22.64 22.94 -21.67
C LYS A 526 -23.12 21.80 -20.76
N SER A 527 -22.34 20.75 -20.67
CA SER A 527 -22.61 19.56 -19.86
C SER A 527 -21.32 18.80 -19.60
N PHE A 528 -21.34 17.80 -18.71
CA PHE A 528 -20.20 16.88 -18.50
C PHE A 528 -19.99 15.89 -19.67
N THR A 529 -20.83 15.93 -20.69
CA THR A 529 -20.67 15.21 -21.97
C THR A 529 -20.26 16.13 -23.11
N ASP A 530 -19.85 17.37 -22.84
CA ASP A 530 -19.40 18.31 -23.84
C ASP A 530 -18.10 17.82 -24.49
N GLU A 531 -18.08 17.73 -25.81
CA GLU A 531 -16.92 17.20 -26.57
C GLU A 531 -15.65 18.02 -26.38
N GLN A 532 -15.73 19.28 -25.99
CA GLN A 532 -14.57 20.11 -25.68
C GLN A 532 -13.75 19.55 -24.49
N ILE A 533 -14.36 18.70 -23.64
CA ILE A 533 -13.68 18.08 -22.51
C ILE A 533 -12.65 17.03 -22.97
N LYS A 534 -12.83 16.41 -24.13
CA LYS A 534 -11.97 15.34 -24.66
C LYS A 534 -10.49 15.73 -24.73
N ASN A 535 -10.19 16.98 -25.12
CA ASN A 535 -8.82 17.47 -25.21
C ASN A 535 -8.25 17.94 -23.87
N SER A 536 -9.03 17.88 -22.79
CA SER A 536 -8.66 18.29 -21.44
C SER A 536 -8.46 19.80 -21.22
N LYS A 537 -8.55 20.61 -22.26
CA LYS A 537 -8.31 22.07 -22.23
C LYS A 537 -9.22 22.82 -21.24
N PRO A 538 -10.55 22.54 -21.18
CA PRO A 538 -11.45 23.18 -20.21
C PRO A 538 -11.04 22.93 -18.76
N LEU A 539 -10.59 21.72 -18.46
CA LEU A 539 -10.13 21.33 -17.12
C LEU A 539 -8.81 22.01 -16.77
N LEU A 540 -7.86 22.09 -17.71
CA LEU A 540 -6.58 22.80 -17.52
C LEU A 540 -6.78 24.28 -17.27
N HIS A 541 -7.65 24.96 -18.04
CA HIS A 541 -7.98 26.35 -17.78
C HIS A 541 -8.62 26.57 -16.41
N LEU A 542 -9.53 25.68 -16.02
CA LEU A 542 -10.13 25.75 -14.69
C LEU A 542 -9.08 25.61 -13.59
N ILE A 543 -8.16 24.64 -13.71
CA ILE A 543 -7.06 24.44 -12.75
C ILE A 543 -6.16 25.68 -12.69
N ASP A 544 -5.75 26.22 -13.83
CA ASP A 544 -4.83 27.35 -13.90
C ASP A 544 -5.45 28.63 -13.31
N LEU A 545 -6.75 28.84 -13.50
CA LEU A 545 -7.48 29.96 -12.91
C LEU A 545 -7.71 29.79 -11.40
N LEU A 546 -7.91 28.56 -10.92
CA LEU A 546 -8.00 28.26 -9.48
C LEU A 546 -6.65 28.39 -8.77
N LYS A 547 -5.57 28.04 -9.45
CA LYS A 547 -4.19 28.05 -8.95
C LYS A 547 -3.28 28.67 -10.03
N PRO A 548 -3.17 29.99 -10.10
CA PRO A 548 -2.41 30.67 -11.16
C PRO A 548 -0.95 30.20 -11.24
N ASP A 549 -0.44 30.17 -12.47
CA ASP A 549 0.95 29.78 -12.80
C ASP A 549 1.32 28.33 -12.42
N THR A 550 0.35 27.44 -12.30
CA THR A 550 0.61 26.04 -11.91
C THR A 550 0.54 25.06 -13.06
N VAL A 551 -0.19 25.40 -14.12
CA VAL A 551 -0.28 24.57 -15.33
C VAL A 551 0.90 24.90 -16.23
N ASP A 552 1.73 23.91 -16.53
CA ASP A 552 2.75 24.02 -17.56
C ASP A 552 2.11 23.77 -18.94
N TRP A 553 1.76 24.84 -19.63
CA TRP A 553 1.14 24.78 -20.95
C TRP A 553 2.06 24.23 -22.04
N THR A 554 3.38 24.09 -21.79
CA THR A 554 4.30 23.44 -22.74
C THR A 554 4.12 21.94 -22.78
N ILE A 555 3.52 21.36 -21.76
CA ILE A 555 3.19 19.93 -21.65
C ILE A 555 1.92 19.61 -22.46
N PHE A 556 0.99 20.56 -22.52
CA PHE A 556 -0.26 20.40 -23.27
C PHE A 556 -0.02 20.46 -24.77
N GLU A 557 -0.58 19.51 -25.51
CA GLU A 557 -0.49 19.42 -26.96
C GLU A 557 -1.90 19.38 -27.54
N GLU A 558 -2.23 20.34 -28.42
CA GLU A 558 -3.52 20.38 -29.12
C GLU A 558 -3.49 19.38 -30.28
N SER A 559 -4.33 18.34 -30.22
CA SER A 559 -4.34 17.23 -31.17
C SER A 559 -5.66 16.48 -31.11
N GLU A 560 -5.99 15.79 -32.21
CA GLU A 560 -7.08 14.82 -32.29
C GLU A 560 -6.55 13.36 -32.16
N ASP A 561 -5.23 13.18 -32.03
CA ASP A 561 -4.64 11.86 -31.82
C ASP A 561 -4.99 11.33 -30.44
N GLU A 562 -5.56 10.14 -30.38
CA GLU A 562 -6.06 9.51 -29.15
C GLU A 562 -4.96 9.34 -28.09
N LYS A 563 -3.72 9.07 -28.51
CA LYS A 563 -2.58 8.93 -27.58
C LYS A 563 -2.19 10.26 -26.96
N VAL A 564 -2.29 11.35 -27.74
CA VAL A 564 -2.04 12.72 -27.25
C VAL A 564 -3.16 13.13 -26.29
N LEU A 565 -4.42 12.88 -26.66
CA LEU A 565 -5.57 13.13 -25.80
C LEU A 565 -5.44 12.39 -24.47
N ALA A 566 -5.05 11.12 -24.51
CA ALA A 566 -4.84 10.32 -23.29
C ALA A 566 -3.68 10.86 -22.41
N ARG A 567 -2.60 11.39 -23.03
CA ARG A 567 -1.52 12.06 -22.30
C ARG A 567 -2.02 13.35 -21.62
N ASN A 568 -2.79 14.17 -22.33
CA ASN A 568 -3.37 15.38 -21.77
C ASN A 568 -4.32 15.06 -20.61
N ALA A 569 -5.17 14.05 -20.75
CA ALA A 569 -6.08 13.60 -19.70
C ALA A 569 -5.32 13.08 -18.46
N ARG A 570 -4.24 12.32 -18.63
CA ARG A 570 -3.38 11.88 -17.53
C ARG A 570 -2.74 13.07 -16.81
N TYR A 571 -2.27 14.06 -17.57
CA TYR A 571 -1.74 15.29 -17.03
C TYR A 571 -2.76 16.02 -16.15
N VAL A 572 -3.98 16.25 -16.66
CA VAL A 572 -5.08 16.87 -15.90
C VAL A 572 -5.39 16.12 -14.62
N LEU A 573 -5.60 14.80 -14.70
CA LEU A 573 -5.95 13.99 -13.53
C LEU A 573 -4.84 14.02 -12.47
N SER A 574 -3.58 14.03 -12.90
CA SER A 574 -2.44 14.18 -11.99
C SER A 574 -2.38 15.57 -11.36
N MET A 575 -2.72 16.63 -12.12
CA MET A 575 -2.81 17.99 -11.57
C MET A 575 -3.92 18.10 -10.51
N VAL A 576 -5.11 17.55 -10.77
CA VAL A 576 -6.19 17.51 -9.75
C VAL A 576 -5.73 16.86 -8.47
N ARG A 577 -5.04 15.71 -8.58
CA ARG A 577 -4.50 14.98 -7.41
C ARG A 577 -3.39 15.75 -6.70
N LYS A 578 -2.54 16.45 -7.44
CA LYS A 578 -1.48 17.31 -6.90
C LYS A 578 -2.01 18.44 -6.03
N PHE A 579 -3.17 18.97 -6.38
CA PHE A 579 -3.84 20.02 -5.60
C PHE A 579 -4.74 19.51 -4.47
N GLY A 580 -4.77 18.22 -4.22
CA GLY A 580 -5.49 17.63 -3.11
C GLY A 580 -6.80 16.93 -3.49
N GLY A 581 -7.21 16.97 -4.76
CA GLY A 581 -8.40 16.28 -5.24
C GLY A 581 -8.20 14.76 -5.33
N THR A 582 -9.17 14.02 -4.84
CA THR A 582 -9.19 12.56 -5.02
C THR A 582 -10.15 12.22 -6.14
N VAL A 583 -9.67 11.66 -7.24
CA VAL A 583 -10.47 11.29 -8.41
C VAL A 583 -10.14 9.88 -8.88
N TYR A 584 -11.18 9.10 -9.17
CA TYR A 584 -11.10 7.72 -9.67
C TYR A 584 -11.34 7.65 -11.18
N ALA A 585 -11.56 8.80 -11.82
CA ALA A 585 -11.63 8.91 -13.27
C ALA A 585 -10.30 8.48 -13.91
N LEU A 586 -10.39 7.81 -15.03
CA LEU A 586 -9.27 7.39 -15.87
C LEU A 586 -9.17 8.30 -17.11
N PRO A 587 -8.04 8.33 -17.81
CA PRO A 587 -7.91 9.11 -19.05
C PRO A 587 -9.02 8.84 -20.04
N GLU A 588 -9.44 7.60 -20.20
CA GLU A 588 -10.52 7.17 -21.10
C GLU A 588 -11.88 7.80 -20.75
N ASP A 589 -12.13 8.07 -19.45
CA ASP A 589 -13.37 8.74 -19.04
C ASP A 589 -13.43 10.19 -19.51
N ILE A 590 -12.27 10.85 -19.61
CA ILE A 590 -12.16 12.19 -20.18
C ILE A 590 -12.36 12.14 -21.69
N LEU A 591 -11.70 11.22 -22.39
CA LEU A 591 -11.78 11.04 -23.84
C LEU A 591 -13.21 10.70 -24.29
N GLU A 592 -13.92 9.89 -23.54
CA GLU A 592 -15.30 9.46 -23.82
C GLU A 592 -16.34 10.43 -23.26
N CYS A 593 -15.93 11.49 -22.57
CA CYS A 593 -16.81 12.42 -21.85
C CYS A 593 -17.80 11.66 -20.94
N ASN A 594 -17.29 10.68 -20.16
CA ASN A 594 -18.10 9.91 -19.23
C ASN A 594 -18.73 10.83 -18.18
N LYS A 595 -20.02 11.12 -18.35
CA LYS A 595 -20.75 12.09 -17.53
C LYS A 595 -20.47 11.95 -16.03
N LYS A 596 -20.51 10.72 -15.49
CA LYS A 596 -20.36 10.45 -14.07
C LYS A 596 -18.95 10.77 -13.59
N MET A 597 -17.95 10.26 -14.29
CA MET A 597 -16.54 10.42 -13.89
C MET A 597 -16.05 11.85 -14.12
N VAL A 598 -16.42 12.48 -15.23
CA VAL A 598 -16.13 13.90 -15.49
C VAL A 598 -16.73 14.79 -14.40
N MET A 599 -18.00 14.55 -13.99
CA MET A 599 -18.61 15.28 -12.88
C MET A 599 -17.78 15.19 -11.61
N THR A 600 -17.23 14.00 -11.27
CA THR A 600 -16.39 13.85 -10.06
C THR A 600 -15.11 14.67 -10.14
N VAL A 601 -14.52 14.85 -11.32
CA VAL A 601 -13.33 15.70 -11.51
C VAL A 601 -13.66 17.16 -11.24
N TYR A 602 -14.74 17.69 -11.84
CA TYR A 602 -15.19 19.06 -11.58
C TYR A 602 -15.60 19.28 -10.12
N ALA A 603 -16.33 18.33 -9.52
CA ALA A 603 -16.69 18.39 -8.10
C ALA A 603 -15.46 18.39 -7.17
N SER A 604 -14.42 17.60 -7.49
CA SER A 604 -13.17 17.63 -6.76
C SER A 604 -12.49 19.00 -6.82
N LEU A 605 -12.43 19.62 -7.99
CA LEU A 605 -11.86 20.96 -8.16
C LEU A 605 -12.68 22.01 -7.39
N MET A 606 -14.00 21.90 -7.38
CA MET A 606 -14.87 22.80 -6.65
C MET A 606 -14.67 22.73 -5.12
N ILE A 607 -14.33 21.56 -4.58
CA ILE A 607 -14.04 21.37 -3.15
C ILE A 607 -12.72 22.05 -2.76
N LEU A 608 -11.79 22.20 -3.69
CA LEU A 608 -10.46 22.76 -3.46
C LEU A 608 -10.40 24.30 -3.47
N GLN A 609 -11.49 24.95 -3.82
CA GLN A 609 -11.63 26.40 -3.77
C GLN A 609 -11.86 26.88 -2.33
#